data_c2e9cd1ec77bee96eb91f05ab8aefa2d
#
_entry.id   c2e9cd1ec77bee96eb91f05ab8aefa2d
#
_cell.length_a   1.000
_cell.length_b   1.000
_cell.length_c   1.000
_cell.angle_alpha   90.00
_cell.angle_beta   90.00
_cell.angle_gamma   90.00
#
_symmetry.space_group_name_H-M   'P 1'
#
loop_
_entity.id
_entity.type
_entity.pdbx_description
1 polymer ?
#
loop_
_entity_poly.entity_id
_entity_poly.type
_entity_poly.pdbx_seq_one_letter_code
_entity_poly.pdbx_strand_id
1 'polypeptide(L)'
;GCHQKIGVSFFPTFFGIVKCEKGESEIGEKFYDWSITKSYNKIDVKVKKNEIFPESLLDYKFYKRSTIKDSINKINSLSFHSIWISRKSALPKETSLSSTNIVWTSGLKTWKALSKRGIWVNGTSDSMGEDFNPNINSLCQLPWIKLSHTKSPKSTIKDVITTYELIEEEDLPNLSNKKFFYWMSSSAFKLSIAKDPRILEAFHACGPGNTFKEIKKMIKDTSKL
;
A
#
# COMPACT_ATOMS: atom_id res chain seq x y z
N GLY A 1 -8.64 -27.68 -0.95
CA GLY A 1 -8.85 -26.88 -1.95
C GLY A 1 -7.96 -25.73 -2.17
N CYS A 2 -7.55 -25.81 -3.29
CA CYS A 2 -6.61 -24.92 -3.77
C CYS A 2 -7.04 -23.53 -3.93
N HIS A 3 -7.70 -23.18 -3.16
CA HIS A 3 -8.15 -22.07 -3.04
C HIS A 3 -7.38 -21.05 -3.36
N GLN A 4 -6.69 -21.35 -3.29
CA GLN A 4 -6.10 -20.65 -3.50
C GLN A 4 -5.91 -20.10 -4.54
N LYS A 5 -6.21 -20.57 -5.19
CA LYS A 5 -6.61 -20.00 -6.33
C LYS A 5 -6.51 -18.64 -6.49
N ILE A 6 -6.57 -18.56 -5.94
CA ILE A 6 -6.15 -17.81 -5.37
C ILE A 6 -5.58 -16.71 -5.81
N GLY A 7 -4.68 -16.94 -5.57
CA GLY A 7 -3.90 -15.84 -5.67
C GLY A 7 -3.75 -15.37 -7.06
N VAL A 8 -3.79 -16.24 -7.92
CA VAL A 8 -3.62 -16.02 -9.33
C VAL A 8 -4.43 -14.90 -9.92
N SER A 9 -5.63 -14.79 -9.50
CA SER A 9 -6.52 -13.74 -10.00
C SER A 9 -6.20 -12.37 -9.44
N PHE A 10 -5.25 -12.31 -8.51
CA PHE A 10 -5.07 -11.13 -7.78
C PHE A 10 -3.94 -10.24 -8.22
N PHE A 11 -3.17 -10.70 -9.20
CA PHE A 11 -1.98 -9.98 -9.62
C PHE A 11 -1.98 -9.65 -11.12
N PRO A 12 -3.02 -9.00 -11.63
CA PRO A 12 -3.07 -8.61 -13.03
C PRO A 12 -1.99 -7.60 -13.39
N THR A 13 -1.37 -6.99 -12.39
CA THR A 13 -0.30 -6.01 -12.56
C THR A 13 1.10 -6.62 -12.45
N PHE A 14 1.20 -7.88 -12.11
CA PHE A 14 2.47 -8.58 -12.12
C PHE A 14 2.67 -9.27 -13.48
N PHE A 15 3.75 -8.93 -14.13
CA PHE A 15 4.24 -9.71 -15.24
C PHE A 15 5.00 -10.91 -14.69
N GLY A 16 4.51 -12.09 -14.96
CA GLY A 16 5.15 -13.30 -14.46
C GLY A 16 4.43 -14.55 -14.96
N ILE A 17 5.10 -15.66 -14.81
CA ILE A 17 4.55 -16.98 -15.13
C ILE A 17 4.01 -17.57 -13.85
N VAL A 18 2.74 -17.95 -13.88
CA VAL A 18 2.14 -18.73 -12.80
C VAL A 18 2.25 -20.19 -13.18
N LYS A 19 2.96 -20.95 -12.39
CA LYS A 19 2.98 -22.41 -12.48
C LYS A 19 2.01 -23.00 -11.50
N CYS A 20 1.29 -24.01 -11.94
CA CYS A 20 0.53 -24.89 -11.07
C CYS A 20 1.03 -26.31 -11.27
N GLU A 21 1.57 -26.88 -10.24
CA GLU A 21 2.00 -28.27 -10.24
C GLU A 21 0.93 -29.12 -9.56
N LYS A 22 0.54 -30.20 -10.21
CA LYS A 22 -0.38 -31.17 -9.66
C LYS A 22 0.42 -32.25 -8.98
N GLY A 23 0.01 -32.60 -7.80
CA GLY A 23 0.57 -33.72 -7.07
C GLY A 23 -0.53 -34.62 -6.49
N GLU A 24 -0.13 -35.77 -6.09
CA GLU A 24 -0.96 -36.71 -5.37
C GLU A 24 -0.18 -37.15 -4.11
N SER A 25 -0.81 -37.06 -2.96
CA SER A 25 -0.20 -37.48 -1.72
C SER A 25 -0.21 -39.00 -1.58
N GLU A 26 0.58 -39.54 -0.67
CA GLU A 26 0.65 -40.98 -0.37
C GLU A 26 -0.71 -41.58 0.03
N ILE A 27 -1.62 -40.75 0.53
CA ILE A 27 -2.99 -41.14 0.86
C ILE A 27 -3.98 -40.88 -0.27
N GLY A 28 -3.51 -40.58 -1.48
CA GLY A 28 -4.34 -40.36 -2.65
C GLY A 28 -5.02 -39.01 -2.77
N GLU A 29 -4.68 -38.05 -1.91
CA GLU A 29 -5.18 -36.69 -2.02
C GLU A 29 -4.47 -35.93 -3.12
N LYS A 30 -5.24 -35.31 -3.99
CA LYS A 30 -4.70 -34.44 -5.05
C LYS A 30 -4.47 -33.03 -4.52
N PHE A 31 -3.31 -32.49 -4.80
CA PHE A 31 -2.98 -31.11 -4.48
C PHE A 31 -2.47 -30.33 -5.67
N TYR A 32 -2.46 -29.05 -5.52
CA TYR A 32 -1.90 -28.12 -6.52
C TYR A 32 -0.92 -27.21 -5.81
N ASP A 33 0.30 -27.19 -6.29
CA ASP A 33 1.28 -26.20 -5.86
C ASP A 33 1.36 -25.06 -6.87
N TRP A 34 1.35 -23.84 -6.38
CA TRP A 34 1.35 -22.63 -7.18
C TRP A 34 2.60 -21.82 -6.93
N SER A 35 3.35 -21.57 -7.97
CA SER A 35 4.48 -20.66 -7.92
C SER A 35 4.29 -19.50 -8.89
N ILE A 36 4.71 -18.31 -8.48
CA ILE A 36 4.74 -17.13 -9.33
C ILE A 36 6.19 -16.77 -9.59
N THR A 37 6.60 -16.91 -10.82
CA THR A 37 7.91 -16.45 -11.26
C THR A 37 7.77 -15.03 -11.78
N LYS A 38 8.31 -14.07 -11.04
CA LYS A 38 8.37 -12.68 -11.49
C LYS A 38 9.43 -12.55 -12.56
N SER A 39 9.04 -12.07 -13.73
CA SER A 39 10.00 -11.64 -14.73
C SER A 39 10.37 -10.18 -14.46
N TYR A 40 11.64 -9.92 -14.33
CA TYR A 40 12.14 -8.55 -14.27
C TYR A 40 12.82 -8.26 -15.60
N ASN A 41 12.53 -7.11 -16.18
CA ASN A 41 13.41 -6.57 -17.21
C ASN A 41 14.75 -6.31 -16.54
N LYS A 42 15.77 -7.09 -16.90
CA LYS A 42 17.13 -6.79 -16.46
C LYS A 42 17.54 -5.48 -17.09
N ILE A 43 17.58 -4.46 -16.27
CA ILE A 43 18.25 -3.21 -16.66
C ILE A 43 19.74 -3.49 -16.47
N ASP A 44 20.45 -3.56 -17.56
CA ASP A 44 21.91 -3.83 -17.56
C ASP A 44 22.70 -2.55 -17.24
N VAL A 45 22.32 -1.91 -16.15
CA VAL A 45 22.98 -0.71 -15.64
C VAL A 45 23.73 -1.08 -14.37
N LYS A 46 25.03 -0.84 -14.36
CA LYS A 46 25.85 -0.92 -13.15
C LYS A 46 25.48 0.21 -12.20
N VAL A 47 24.52 -0.06 -11.32
CA VAL A 47 24.03 0.91 -10.34
C VAL A 47 24.90 0.85 -9.09
N LYS A 48 25.47 1.97 -8.69
CA LYS A 48 26.18 2.07 -7.41
C LYS A 48 25.16 2.25 -6.29
N LYS A 49 25.37 1.60 -5.15
CA LYS A 49 24.45 1.64 -4.00
C LYS A 49 24.16 3.07 -3.53
N ASN A 50 25.19 3.92 -3.52
CA ASN A 50 25.07 5.32 -3.12
C ASN A 50 24.24 6.19 -4.10
N GLU A 51 23.98 5.70 -5.32
CA GLU A 51 23.11 6.38 -6.30
C GLU A 51 21.62 6.00 -6.12
N ILE A 52 21.30 5.06 -5.25
CA ILE A 52 19.92 4.57 -4.99
C ILE A 52 19.34 5.30 -3.77
N PHE A 53 18.07 5.62 -3.83
CA PHE A 53 17.30 6.10 -2.70
C PHE A 53 15.97 5.33 -2.56
N PRO A 54 15.59 4.89 -1.39
CA PRO A 54 16.39 4.83 -0.15
C PRO A 54 17.41 3.68 -0.17
N GLU A 55 18.57 3.86 0.44
CA GLU A 55 19.53 2.78 0.63
C GLU A 55 19.06 1.79 1.69
N SER A 56 18.34 2.32 2.68
CA SER A 56 17.64 1.54 3.70
C SER A 56 16.25 2.15 3.98
N LEU A 57 15.35 1.36 4.58
CA LEU A 57 14.04 1.86 5.00
C LEU A 57 14.12 2.97 6.05
N LEU A 58 15.22 3.06 6.78
CA LEU A 58 15.46 4.08 7.80
C LEU A 58 15.73 5.46 7.19
N ASP A 59 16.18 5.51 5.94
CA ASP A 59 16.48 6.76 5.23
C ASP A 59 15.21 7.45 4.72
N TYR A 60 14.08 6.73 4.69
CA TYR A 60 12.83 7.25 4.16
C TYR A 60 12.07 8.08 5.21
N LYS A 61 12.67 9.20 5.64
CA LYS A 61 12.16 10.09 6.68
C LYS A 61 11.72 11.42 6.07
N PHE A 62 10.48 11.50 5.60
CA PHE A 62 9.90 12.73 5.06
C PHE A 62 8.85 13.34 5.99
N TYR A 63 8.17 12.52 6.78
CA TYR A 63 7.06 12.95 7.60
C TYR A 63 7.00 12.21 8.93
N LYS A 64 6.81 12.98 9.99
CA LYS A 64 6.25 12.51 11.26
C LYS A 64 4.73 12.37 11.13
N ARG A 65 4.13 11.57 11.99
CA ARG A 65 2.68 11.38 12.03
C ARG A 65 2.18 11.74 13.41
N SER A 66 1.27 12.71 13.47
CA SER A 66 0.57 13.09 14.68
C SER A 66 -0.85 12.55 14.65
N THR A 67 -1.23 11.82 15.68
CA THR A 67 -2.60 11.28 15.81
C THR A 67 -3.58 12.39 16.12
N ILE A 68 -4.72 12.41 15.46
CA ILE A 68 -5.84 13.32 15.73
C ILE A 68 -6.73 12.63 16.76
N LYS A 69 -6.67 13.09 18.02
CA LYS A 69 -7.36 12.45 19.15
C LYS A 69 -8.88 12.35 18.96
N ASP A 70 -9.50 13.38 18.41
CA ASP A 70 -10.96 13.42 18.16
C ASP A 70 -11.44 12.31 17.21
N SER A 71 -10.55 11.77 16.39
CA SER A 71 -10.85 10.65 15.50
C SER A 71 -11.15 9.35 16.25
N ILE A 72 -10.63 9.18 17.46
CA ILE A 72 -10.80 7.98 18.28
C ILE A 72 -12.28 7.76 18.59
N ASN A 73 -12.97 8.79 19.08
CA ASN A 73 -14.39 8.71 19.39
C ASN A 73 -15.23 8.42 18.14
N LYS A 74 -14.89 9.05 17.01
CA LYS A 74 -15.56 8.79 15.73
C LYS A 74 -15.38 7.35 15.27
N ILE A 75 -14.19 6.77 15.43
CA ILE A 75 -13.92 5.39 15.07
C ILE A 75 -14.67 4.42 16.00
N ASN A 76 -14.65 4.69 17.31
CA ASN A 76 -15.28 3.84 18.31
C ASN A 76 -16.83 3.78 18.16
N SER A 77 -17.43 4.83 17.59
CA SER A 77 -18.87 4.88 17.32
C SER A 77 -19.27 4.19 16.02
N LEU A 78 -18.31 3.73 15.20
CA LEU A 78 -18.65 3.03 13.95
C LEU A 78 -19.24 1.64 14.20
N SER A 79 -20.38 1.39 13.59
CA SER A 79 -21.02 0.07 13.53
C SER A 79 -21.61 -0.14 12.13
N PHE A 80 -21.61 -1.37 11.64
CA PHE A 80 -22.13 -1.72 10.32
C PHE A 80 -21.49 -0.92 9.18
N HIS A 81 -20.15 -0.78 9.20
CA HIS A 81 -19.37 -0.14 8.15
C HIS A 81 -18.31 -1.07 7.59
N SER A 82 -17.96 -0.87 6.32
CA SER A 82 -16.74 -1.39 5.72
C SER A 82 -15.63 -0.35 5.91
N ILE A 83 -14.66 -0.65 6.76
CA ILE A 83 -13.62 0.28 7.18
C ILE A 83 -12.35 0.01 6.40
N TRP A 84 -11.98 0.93 5.50
CA TRP A 84 -10.70 0.90 4.80
C TRP A 84 -9.59 1.53 5.65
N ILE A 85 -8.56 0.76 5.97
CA ILE A 85 -7.42 1.23 6.76
C ILE A 85 -6.20 1.38 5.84
N SER A 86 -5.82 2.63 5.57
CA SER A 86 -4.72 2.96 4.66
C SER A 86 -3.35 2.48 5.14
N ARG A 87 -3.13 2.43 6.44
CA ARG A 87 -1.91 1.93 7.11
C ARG A 87 -2.14 1.70 8.61
N LYS A 88 -1.20 1.00 9.25
CA LYS A 88 -1.30 0.69 10.69
C LYS A 88 -1.51 1.91 11.59
N SER A 89 -0.92 3.07 11.25
CA SER A 89 -1.05 4.32 12.01
C SER A 89 -2.38 5.05 11.75
N ALA A 90 -3.15 4.65 10.75
CA ALA A 90 -4.48 5.20 10.53
C ALA A 90 -5.52 4.66 11.52
N LEU A 91 -5.19 3.61 12.24
CA LEU A 91 -6.01 3.13 13.37
C LEU A 91 -5.25 3.36 14.66
N PRO A 92 -5.57 4.41 15.44
CA PRO A 92 -4.96 4.68 16.75
C PRO A 92 -5.00 3.45 17.66
N LYS A 93 -4.06 3.35 18.60
CA LYS A 93 -3.99 2.18 19.49
C LYS A 93 -5.16 2.09 20.46
N GLU A 94 -5.68 3.23 20.82
CA GLU A 94 -6.75 3.44 21.80
C GLU A 94 -8.15 3.17 21.22
N THR A 95 -8.25 2.81 19.93
CA THR A 95 -9.53 2.54 19.29
C THR A 95 -10.01 1.11 19.55
N SER A 96 -11.32 0.98 19.71
CA SER A 96 -12.04 -0.30 19.80
C SER A 96 -13.03 -0.37 18.65
N LEU A 97 -12.88 -1.33 17.76
CA LEU A 97 -13.78 -1.52 16.63
C LEU A 97 -14.89 -2.48 17.00
N SER A 98 -16.14 -2.12 16.68
CA SER A 98 -17.26 -3.04 16.79
C SER A 98 -17.06 -4.25 15.84
N SER A 99 -17.42 -5.44 16.32
CA SER A 99 -17.38 -6.67 15.53
C SER A 99 -18.38 -6.69 14.35
N THR A 100 -19.33 -5.74 14.34
CA THR A 100 -20.25 -5.55 13.21
C THR A 100 -19.60 -4.89 12.00
N ASN A 101 -18.38 -4.35 12.14
CA ASN A 101 -17.65 -3.73 11.06
C ASN A 101 -16.84 -4.74 10.27
N ILE A 102 -16.70 -4.49 8.97
CA ILE A 102 -15.77 -5.18 8.10
C ILE A 102 -14.49 -4.36 8.02
N VAL A 103 -13.36 -4.96 8.38
CA VAL A 103 -12.06 -4.30 8.36
C VAL A 103 -11.29 -4.72 7.12
N TRP A 104 -10.94 -3.75 6.29
CA TRP A 104 -10.16 -3.93 5.07
C TRP A 104 -8.89 -3.11 5.09
N THR A 105 -7.77 -3.66 4.64
CA THR A 105 -6.49 -2.98 4.68
C THR A 105 -5.92 -2.73 3.29
N SER A 106 -5.12 -1.68 3.16
CA SER A 106 -4.44 -1.34 1.90
C SER A 106 -3.41 -2.38 1.46
N GLY A 107 -2.82 -3.12 2.39
CA GLY A 107 -1.81 -4.12 2.09
C GLY A 107 -1.43 -5.00 3.28
N LEU A 108 -0.72 -6.09 2.98
CA LEU A 108 -0.34 -7.15 3.94
C LEU A 108 0.44 -6.67 5.16
N LYS A 109 1.29 -5.63 5.02
CA LYS A 109 2.01 -5.06 6.18
C LYS A 109 1.04 -4.46 7.19
N THR A 110 0.00 -3.78 6.73
CA THR A 110 -1.04 -3.21 7.59
C THR A 110 -1.86 -4.32 8.22
N TRP A 111 -2.28 -5.30 7.45
CA TRP A 111 -2.98 -6.47 7.95
C TRP A 111 -2.22 -7.14 9.11
N LYS A 112 -0.98 -7.59 8.86
CA LYS A 112 -0.15 -8.24 9.89
C LYS A 112 0.02 -7.37 11.14
N ALA A 113 0.14 -6.07 11.00
CA ALA A 113 0.31 -5.16 12.12
C ALA A 113 -0.98 -5.00 12.95
N LEU A 114 -2.15 -5.01 12.33
CA LEU A 114 -3.43 -4.94 13.02
C LEU A 114 -3.80 -6.28 13.67
N SER A 115 -3.55 -7.39 12.99
CA SER A 115 -3.78 -8.73 13.57
C SER A 115 -2.93 -8.97 14.82
N LYS A 116 -1.69 -8.45 14.86
CA LYS A 116 -0.86 -8.49 16.09
C LYS A 116 -1.45 -7.66 17.24
N ARG A 117 -2.37 -6.75 16.97
CA ARG A 117 -3.11 -5.97 17.97
C ARG A 117 -4.44 -6.64 18.36
N GLY A 118 -4.70 -7.86 17.89
CA GLY A 118 -5.96 -8.57 18.12
C GLY A 118 -7.12 -8.09 17.25
N ILE A 119 -6.88 -7.30 16.23
CA ILE A 119 -7.93 -6.78 15.35
C ILE A 119 -8.17 -7.80 14.24
N TRP A 120 -9.41 -8.24 14.11
CA TRP A 120 -9.82 -9.08 13.00
C TRP A 120 -9.85 -8.28 11.71
N VAL A 121 -9.10 -8.72 10.71
CA VAL A 121 -9.03 -8.10 9.38
C VAL A 121 -9.65 -9.05 8.38
N ASN A 122 -10.70 -8.60 7.70
CA ASN A 122 -11.48 -9.42 6.76
C ASN A 122 -10.78 -9.55 5.40
N GLY A 123 -9.90 -8.59 5.05
CA GLY A 123 -9.16 -8.68 3.80
C GLY A 123 -8.23 -7.51 3.53
N THR A 124 -7.58 -7.58 2.37
CA THR A 124 -6.62 -6.57 1.93
C THR A 124 -6.69 -6.38 0.42
N SER A 125 -6.41 -5.16 -0.04
CA SER A 125 -6.23 -4.88 -1.47
C SER A 125 -4.80 -5.11 -1.96
N ASP A 126 -3.94 -5.64 -1.13
CA ASP A 126 -2.55 -5.99 -1.44
C ASP A 126 -1.80 -4.96 -2.31
N SER A 127 -1.89 -3.72 -1.90
CA SER A 127 -1.27 -2.56 -2.56
C SER A 127 -1.88 -2.14 -3.91
N MET A 128 -2.98 -2.75 -4.35
CA MET A 128 -3.71 -2.36 -5.56
C MET A 128 -4.39 -0.98 -5.45
N GLY A 129 -4.43 -0.44 -4.24
CA GLY A 129 -5.05 0.85 -3.95
C GLY A 129 -6.50 0.73 -3.48
N GLU A 130 -7.05 1.86 -3.12
CA GLU A 130 -8.39 1.98 -2.57
C GLU A 130 -9.51 1.99 -3.61
N ASP A 131 -9.16 2.23 -4.87
CA ASP A 131 -10.09 2.15 -6.00
C ASP A 131 -10.26 0.70 -6.51
N PHE A 132 -9.45 -0.22 -5.99
CA PHE A 132 -9.63 -1.63 -6.26
C PHE A 132 -10.90 -2.13 -5.57
N ASN A 133 -11.87 -2.57 -6.37
CA ASN A 133 -13.10 -3.14 -5.84
C ASN A 133 -12.87 -4.61 -5.41
N PRO A 134 -12.90 -4.92 -4.11
CA PRO A 134 -12.75 -6.30 -3.64
C PRO A 134 -14.02 -7.14 -3.86
N ASN A 135 -15.03 -6.54 -4.49
CA ASN A 135 -16.34 -7.14 -4.75
C ASN A 135 -17.08 -7.63 -3.48
N ILE A 136 -16.71 -7.06 -2.33
CA ILE A 136 -17.31 -7.46 -1.04
C ILE A 136 -18.78 -7.04 -0.94
N ASN A 137 -19.19 -6.03 -1.71
CA ASN A 137 -20.57 -5.57 -1.74
C ASN A 137 -21.54 -6.62 -2.30
N SER A 138 -21.03 -7.65 -2.98
CA SER A 138 -21.86 -8.81 -3.37
C SER A 138 -22.24 -9.71 -2.18
N LEU A 139 -21.47 -9.63 -1.09
CA LEU A 139 -21.68 -10.39 0.13
C LEU A 139 -22.32 -9.53 1.23
N CYS A 140 -21.95 -8.27 1.30
CA CYS A 140 -22.35 -7.39 2.39
C CYS A 140 -22.39 -5.93 1.90
N GLN A 141 -23.57 -5.34 1.89
CA GLN A 141 -23.78 -3.95 1.45
C GLN A 141 -23.65 -2.99 2.63
N LEU A 142 -22.43 -2.77 3.08
CA LEU A 142 -22.14 -1.79 4.12
C LEU A 142 -21.50 -0.51 3.53
N PRO A 143 -21.81 0.66 4.10
CA PRO A 143 -21.16 1.89 3.67
C PRO A 143 -19.66 1.84 3.95
N TRP A 144 -18.88 2.29 2.98
CA TRP A 144 -17.45 2.36 3.11
C TRP A 144 -17.01 3.66 3.77
N ILE A 145 -16.09 3.53 4.72
CA ILE A 145 -15.40 4.65 5.35
C ILE A 145 -13.89 4.42 5.34
N LYS A 146 -13.13 5.46 5.05
CA LYS A 146 -11.67 5.38 4.95
C LYS A 146 -11.03 6.04 6.15
N LEU A 147 -10.10 5.34 6.79
CA LEU A 147 -9.21 5.92 7.80
C LEU A 147 -7.89 6.31 7.14
N SER A 148 -7.56 7.60 7.17
CA SER A 148 -6.39 8.14 6.48
C SER A 148 -5.91 9.45 7.10
N HIS A 149 -5.03 10.17 6.42
CA HIS A 149 -4.45 11.45 6.84
C HIS A 149 -5.17 12.64 6.21
N THR A 150 -4.93 13.85 6.75
CA THR A 150 -5.55 15.12 6.32
C THR A 150 -5.42 15.40 4.83
N LYS A 151 -4.28 15.06 4.23
CA LYS A 151 -3.99 15.25 2.80
C LYS A 151 -4.26 13.97 1.98
N SER A 152 -5.23 13.14 2.40
CA SER A 152 -5.58 11.92 1.66
C SER A 152 -6.15 12.26 0.29
N PRO A 153 -5.69 11.61 -0.79
CA PRO A 153 -6.26 11.85 -2.11
C PRO A 153 -7.73 11.43 -2.16
N LYS A 154 -8.48 12.08 -3.03
CA LYS A 154 -9.86 11.66 -3.34
C LYS A 154 -9.83 10.27 -3.98
N SER A 155 -10.80 9.45 -3.64
CA SER A 155 -10.94 8.09 -4.15
C SER A 155 -12.42 7.72 -4.30
N THR A 156 -12.69 6.49 -4.68
CA THR A 156 -14.05 5.95 -4.71
C THR A 156 -14.71 5.92 -3.33
N ILE A 157 -13.91 5.80 -2.26
CA ILE A 157 -14.40 5.91 -0.88
C ILE A 157 -14.46 7.40 -0.52
N LYS A 158 -15.67 7.93 -0.48
CA LYS A 158 -15.91 9.37 -0.26
C LYS A 158 -15.82 9.76 1.20
N ASP A 159 -16.30 8.89 2.10
CA ASP A 159 -16.34 9.17 3.53
C ASP A 159 -14.97 8.85 4.15
N VAL A 160 -14.37 9.88 4.74
CA VAL A 160 -13.01 9.78 5.30
C VAL A 160 -13.01 10.29 6.74
N ILE A 161 -12.56 9.45 7.66
CA ILE A 161 -12.13 9.91 8.97
C ILE A 161 -10.65 10.20 8.91
N THR A 162 -10.28 11.45 9.12
CA THR A 162 -8.90 11.87 9.23
C THR A 162 -8.38 11.50 10.62
N THR A 163 -7.45 10.56 10.67
CA THR A 163 -6.97 9.98 11.93
C THR A 163 -5.57 10.44 12.32
N TYR A 164 -4.82 11.00 11.38
CA TYR A 164 -3.49 11.56 11.63
C TYR A 164 -3.13 12.66 10.64
N GLU A 165 -2.20 13.48 11.03
CA GLU A 165 -1.56 14.49 10.20
C GLU A 165 -0.17 14.06 9.78
N LEU A 166 0.26 14.55 8.62
CA LEU A 166 1.62 14.44 8.13
C LEU A 166 2.33 15.75 8.41
N ILE A 167 3.29 15.72 9.33
CA ILE A 167 4.16 16.85 9.66
C ILE A 167 5.50 16.59 8.98
N GLU A 168 5.97 17.56 8.19
CA GLU A 168 7.27 17.43 7.52
C GLU A 168 8.39 17.29 8.54
N GLU A 169 9.37 16.43 8.26
CA GLU A 169 10.59 16.33 9.07
C GLU A 169 11.45 17.57 8.83
N GLU A 170 12.11 18.04 9.88
CA GLU A 170 13.05 19.17 9.79
C GLU A 170 14.27 18.78 8.94
N ASP A 171 14.82 17.58 9.22
CA ASP A 171 15.94 17.02 8.50
C ASP A 171 15.45 16.06 7.40
N LEU A 172 15.27 16.58 6.20
CA LEU A 172 14.90 15.78 5.04
C LEU A 172 16.11 14.98 4.52
N PRO A 173 15.86 13.80 3.91
CA PRO A 173 16.92 13.02 3.29
C PRO A 173 17.68 13.81 2.24
N ASN A 174 19.01 13.67 2.22
CA ASN A 174 19.84 14.23 1.14
C ASN A 174 19.68 13.39 -0.12
N LEU A 175 19.15 13.98 -1.18
CA LEU A 175 18.85 13.33 -2.46
C LEU A 175 19.75 13.79 -3.60
N SER A 176 20.70 14.72 -3.35
CA SER A 176 21.43 15.45 -4.39
C SER A 176 22.28 14.57 -5.35
N ASN A 177 22.73 13.40 -4.89
CA ASN A 177 23.57 12.50 -5.68
C ASN A 177 22.87 11.21 -6.08
N LYS A 178 21.54 11.17 -5.94
CA LYS A 178 20.74 9.99 -6.24
C LYS A 178 20.25 10.04 -7.69
N LYS A 179 20.31 8.89 -8.35
CA LYS A 179 19.87 8.72 -9.74
C LYS A 179 18.69 7.75 -9.87
N PHE A 180 18.50 6.90 -8.85
CA PHE A 180 17.48 5.86 -8.84
C PHE A 180 16.67 5.96 -7.57
N PHE A 181 15.36 6.16 -7.71
CA PHE A 181 14.45 6.38 -6.58
C PHE A 181 13.40 5.30 -6.49
N TYR A 182 13.18 4.78 -5.29
CA TYR A 182 11.99 3.99 -4.99
C TYR A 182 11.07 4.74 -4.04
N TRP A 183 9.91 5.13 -4.54
CA TRP A 183 8.95 5.93 -3.79
C TRP A 183 7.90 5.07 -3.09
N MET A 184 7.83 5.16 -1.78
CA MET A 184 6.81 4.50 -0.98
C MET A 184 5.54 5.36 -0.79
N SER A 185 5.57 6.64 -1.19
CA SER A 185 4.41 7.52 -1.16
C SER A 185 4.54 8.67 -2.16
N SER A 186 3.44 9.05 -2.75
CA SER A 186 3.37 10.23 -3.63
C SER A 186 3.62 11.54 -2.89
N SER A 187 3.30 11.60 -1.58
CA SER A 187 3.58 12.80 -0.77
C SER A 187 5.07 13.07 -0.65
N ALA A 188 5.88 12.02 -0.40
CA ALA A 188 7.33 12.16 -0.32
C ALA A 188 7.92 12.58 -1.67
N PHE A 189 7.46 11.99 -2.77
CA PHE A 189 7.86 12.40 -4.11
C PHE A 189 7.56 13.88 -4.36
N LYS A 190 6.31 14.32 -4.11
CA LYS A 190 5.90 15.72 -4.28
C LYS A 190 6.74 16.69 -3.45
N LEU A 191 7.01 16.32 -2.20
CA LEU A 191 7.87 17.14 -1.33
C LEU A 191 9.30 17.22 -1.88
N SER A 192 9.84 16.09 -2.33
CA SER A 192 11.21 16.05 -2.88
C SER A 192 11.37 16.90 -4.11
N ILE A 193 10.46 16.83 -5.08
CA ILE A 193 10.55 17.65 -6.30
C ILE A 193 10.25 19.12 -6.04
N ALA A 194 9.47 19.47 -5.02
CA ALA A 194 9.28 20.85 -4.60
C ALA A 194 10.57 21.47 -4.02
N LYS A 195 11.42 20.64 -3.40
CA LYS A 195 12.72 21.06 -2.88
C LYS A 195 13.83 21.04 -3.94
N ASP A 196 13.82 20.01 -4.80
CA ASP A 196 14.77 19.86 -5.89
C ASP A 196 14.09 19.31 -7.15
N PRO A 197 13.69 20.17 -8.10
CA PRO A 197 13.05 19.76 -9.35
C PRO A 197 13.90 18.85 -10.23
N ARG A 198 15.25 18.83 -10.07
CA ARG A 198 16.15 17.98 -10.85
C ARG A 198 15.90 16.49 -10.62
N ILE A 199 15.25 16.14 -9.50
CA ILE A 199 14.83 14.76 -9.22
C ILE A 199 13.94 14.19 -10.33
N LEU A 200 13.18 15.03 -11.05
CA LEU A 200 12.33 14.59 -12.16
C LEU A 200 13.13 13.96 -13.32
N GLU A 201 14.43 14.27 -13.43
CA GLU A 201 15.29 13.73 -14.48
C GLU A 201 15.88 12.35 -14.13
N ALA A 202 15.69 11.88 -12.90
CA ALA A 202 16.19 10.61 -12.44
C ALA A 202 15.28 9.44 -12.87
N PHE A 203 15.70 8.21 -12.55
CA PHE A 203 14.89 7.02 -12.71
C PHE A 203 14.05 6.77 -11.46
N HIS A 204 12.79 6.39 -11.65
CA HIS A 204 11.83 6.23 -10.58
C HIS A 204 11.19 4.85 -10.59
N ALA A 205 10.90 4.34 -9.40
CA ALA A 205 10.10 3.15 -9.20
C ALA A 205 9.17 3.33 -8.00
N CYS A 206 8.05 2.68 -8.00
CA CYS A 206 7.10 2.67 -6.89
C CYS A 206 6.15 1.47 -6.99
N GLY A 207 5.35 1.26 -5.95
CA GLY A 207 4.28 0.27 -6.00
C GLY A 207 3.14 0.70 -6.95
N PRO A 208 2.36 -0.26 -7.48
CA PRO A 208 1.39 -0.06 -8.58
C PRO A 208 0.13 0.73 -8.21
N GLY A 209 -0.05 1.14 -6.97
CA GLY A 209 -1.25 1.83 -6.49
C GLY A 209 -1.27 3.33 -6.81
N ASN A 210 -1.90 4.10 -5.91
CA ASN A 210 -2.05 5.56 -6.05
C ASN A 210 -0.71 6.31 -6.20
N THR A 211 0.37 5.79 -5.62
CA THR A 211 1.70 6.38 -5.76
C THR A 211 2.12 6.40 -7.23
N PHE A 212 1.97 5.29 -7.95
CA PHE A 212 2.27 5.21 -9.38
C PHE A 212 1.41 6.19 -10.19
N LYS A 213 0.09 6.21 -9.95
CA LYS A 213 -0.83 7.11 -10.65
C LYS A 213 -0.41 8.58 -10.52
N GLU A 214 -0.03 8.99 -9.31
CA GLU A 214 0.37 10.37 -9.04
C GLU A 214 1.75 10.72 -9.62
N ILE A 215 2.73 9.81 -9.51
CA ILE A 215 4.07 10.03 -10.06
C ILE A 215 4.01 10.11 -11.58
N LYS A 216 3.27 9.19 -12.23
CA LYS A 216 3.10 9.16 -13.69
C LYS A 216 2.54 10.47 -14.26
N LYS A 217 1.71 11.20 -13.52
CA LYS A 217 1.19 12.51 -13.95
C LYS A 217 2.27 13.59 -14.03
N MET A 218 3.35 13.44 -13.28
CA MET A 218 4.38 14.48 -13.10
C MET A 218 5.65 14.19 -13.90
N ILE A 219 5.92 12.92 -14.18
CA ILE A 219 7.07 12.51 -15.00
C ILE A 219 6.67 12.58 -16.48
N LYS A 220 7.34 13.41 -17.24
CA LYS A 220 7.10 13.57 -18.68
C LYS A 220 7.65 12.38 -19.48
N ASP A 221 8.83 11.91 -19.14
CA ASP A 221 9.49 10.79 -19.78
C ASP A 221 9.13 9.47 -19.06
N THR A 222 8.17 8.76 -19.59
CA THR A 222 7.69 7.51 -19.00
C THR A 222 8.69 6.35 -19.03
N SER A 223 9.80 6.47 -19.76
CA SER A 223 10.90 5.49 -19.74
C SER A 223 11.68 5.52 -18.43
N LYS A 224 11.49 6.57 -17.64
CA LYS A 224 12.11 6.76 -16.32
C LYS A 224 11.25 6.30 -15.15
N LEU A 225 10.07 5.68 -15.40
CA LEU A 225 9.14 5.23 -14.37
C LEU A 225 8.80 3.74 -14.53
#